data_d0cfac08b9ea6b78b889251ddd7b08c8
#
_entry.id   d0cfac08b9ea6b78b889251ddd7b08c8
#
_cell.length_a   1.000
_cell.length_b   1.000
_cell.length_c   1.000
_cell.angle_alpha   90.00
_cell.angle_beta   90.00
_cell.angle_gamma   90.00
#
_symmetry.space_group_name_H-M   'P 1'
#
loop_
_entity.id
_entity.type
_entity.pdbx_description
1 polymer ?
#
loop_
_entity_poly.entity_id
_entity_poly.type
_entity_poly.pdbx_seq_one_letter_code
_entity_poly.pdbx_strand_id
1 'polypeptide(L)'
;MTNIDRLGYYRVGWKKFHHKTLALLEHTKTRQPLEWIFNDSIYGAIDWSVTVPKSLDELYCKRAQQLRDTYDYLVLYFSGGADSSNMLRAFVNNGIFLDEIVMQSPEPVKKTFNDKDTSDANVYSEIPYSAVPILNELKNLIHPNTVIRYQDTSQGLIEL
;
A
#
# COMPACT_ATOMS: atom_id res chain seq x y z
N MET A 1 -27.26 -6.70 -2.53
CA MET A 1 -26.22 -5.70 -2.21
C MET A 1 -25.78 -5.07 -3.50
N THR A 2 -25.86 -3.75 -3.62
CA THR A 2 -25.32 -3.04 -4.78
C THR A 2 -23.78 -3.12 -4.74
N ASN A 3 -23.12 -3.08 -5.90
CA ASN A 3 -21.66 -3.21 -5.98
C ASN A 3 -20.92 -2.09 -5.17
N ILE A 4 -21.59 -0.97 -4.97
CA ILE A 4 -21.09 0.19 -4.21
C ILE A 4 -21.06 -0.06 -2.69
N ASP A 5 -21.93 -0.94 -2.15
CA ASP A 5 -21.95 -1.29 -0.72
C ASP A 5 -20.72 -2.08 -0.26
N ARG A 6 -20.00 -2.72 -1.19
CA ARG A 6 -18.74 -3.42 -0.89
C ARG A 6 -17.61 -2.48 -0.46
N LEU A 7 -17.71 -1.20 -0.79
CA LEU A 7 -16.74 -0.17 -0.41
C LEU A 7 -17.04 0.44 0.97
N GLY A 8 -18.10 -0.01 1.63
CA GLY A 8 -18.59 0.55 2.87
C GLY A 8 -19.55 1.72 2.65
N TYR A 9 -20.26 2.06 3.71
CA TYR A 9 -21.18 3.20 3.74
C TYR A 9 -21.38 3.74 5.16
N TYR A 10 -21.80 4.98 5.25
CA TYR A 10 -22.25 5.58 6.52
C TYR A 10 -23.73 5.31 6.76
N ARG A 11 -24.10 5.02 8.01
CA ARG A 11 -25.48 4.85 8.44
C ARG A 11 -25.83 5.89 9.50
N VAL A 12 -26.96 6.56 9.33
CA VAL A 12 -27.54 7.45 10.34
C VAL A 12 -28.98 7.03 10.55
N GLY A 13 -29.27 6.44 11.72
CA GLY A 13 -30.51 5.77 11.95
C GLY A 13 -30.74 4.64 10.92
N TRP A 14 -31.80 4.76 10.10
CA TRP A 14 -32.11 3.79 9.03
C TRP A 14 -31.62 4.22 7.63
N LYS A 15 -31.07 5.45 7.48
CA LYS A 15 -30.61 6.00 6.21
C LYS A 15 -29.15 5.63 5.94
N LYS A 16 -28.87 5.32 4.65
CA LYS A 16 -27.55 4.97 4.14
C LYS A 16 -26.98 6.11 3.29
N PHE A 17 -25.67 6.38 3.44
CA PHE A 17 -24.95 7.42 2.73
C PHE A 17 -23.60 6.88 2.24
N HIS A 18 -23.22 7.19 1.01
CA HIS A 18 -21.89 6.87 0.46
C HIS A 18 -20.90 8.04 0.61
N HIS A 19 -21.39 9.22 1.03
CA HIS A 19 -20.56 10.40 1.29
C HIS A 19 -20.62 10.79 2.76
N LYS A 20 -19.46 10.90 3.40
CA LYS A 20 -19.32 11.26 4.82
C LYS A 20 -20.01 12.58 5.15
N THR A 21 -19.84 13.61 4.29
CA THR A 21 -20.45 14.93 4.52
C THR A 21 -21.98 14.88 4.59
N LEU A 22 -22.63 14.12 3.71
CA LEU A 22 -24.09 13.96 3.73
C LEU A 22 -24.57 13.22 4.98
N ALA A 23 -23.82 12.20 5.42
CA ALA A 23 -24.10 11.49 6.64
C ALA A 23 -23.97 12.41 7.88
N LEU A 24 -22.93 13.25 7.93
CA LEU A 24 -22.74 14.25 9.00
C LEU A 24 -23.87 15.27 9.04
N LEU A 25 -24.32 15.78 7.89
CA LEU A 25 -25.46 16.69 7.82
C LEU A 25 -26.73 16.03 8.36
N GLU A 26 -27.00 14.79 8.00
CA GLU A 26 -28.16 14.05 8.53
C GLU A 26 -28.04 13.79 10.03
N HIS A 27 -26.86 13.37 10.51
CA HIS A 27 -26.58 13.21 11.95
C HIS A 27 -26.85 14.52 12.71
N THR A 28 -26.37 15.65 12.20
CA THR A 28 -26.58 16.97 12.85
C THR A 28 -28.06 17.33 12.95
N LYS A 29 -28.85 17.00 11.91
CA LYS A 29 -30.29 17.27 11.88
C LYS A 29 -31.09 16.38 12.82
N THR A 30 -30.77 15.08 12.80
CA THR A 30 -31.58 14.04 13.44
C THR A 30 -31.10 13.64 14.82
N ARG A 31 -29.82 13.95 15.15
CA ARG A 31 -29.10 13.48 16.33
C ARG A 31 -29.03 11.95 16.47
N GLN A 32 -29.36 11.21 15.39
CA GLN A 32 -29.20 9.77 15.36
C GLN A 32 -27.71 9.39 15.29
N PRO A 33 -27.28 8.24 15.83
CA PRO A 33 -25.90 7.78 15.75
C PRO A 33 -25.40 7.73 14.31
N LEU A 34 -24.16 8.15 14.10
CA LEU A 34 -23.43 7.99 12.85
C LEU A 34 -22.51 6.78 12.97
N GLU A 35 -22.69 5.82 12.09
CA GLU A 35 -21.95 4.58 12.06
C GLU A 35 -21.27 4.39 10.69
N TRP A 36 -20.09 3.80 10.67
CA TRP A 36 -19.44 3.32 9.45
C TRP A 36 -19.64 1.81 9.34
N ILE A 37 -20.22 1.36 8.25
CA ILE A 37 -20.52 -0.05 7.99
C ILE A 37 -19.61 -0.53 6.85
N PHE A 38 -18.72 -1.47 7.16
CA PHE A 38 -17.78 -2.02 6.19
C PHE A 38 -17.59 -3.52 6.41
N ASN A 39 -18.28 -4.32 5.59
CA ASN A 39 -18.18 -5.79 5.63
C ASN A 39 -18.40 -6.40 7.04
N ASP A 40 -19.19 -5.76 7.89
CA ASP A 40 -19.40 -6.17 9.29
C ASP A 40 -19.93 -7.60 9.41
N SER A 41 -20.74 -8.06 8.44
CA SER A 41 -21.22 -9.43 8.39
C SER A 41 -20.11 -10.47 8.16
N ILE A 42 -19.00 -10.06 7.51
CA ILE A 42 -17.83 -10.92 7.26
C ILE A 42 -16.90 -10.85 8.45
N TYR A 43 -16.48 -9.63 8.84
CA TYR A 43 -15.51 -9.44 9.91
C TYR A 43 -16.07 -9.75 11.30
N GLY A 44 -17.36 -9.49 11.53
CA GLY A 44 -18.03 -9.83 12.79
C GLY A 44 -18.26 -11.33 12.98
N ALA A 45 -18.18 -12.14 11.92
CA ALA A 45 -18.24 -13.59 11.99
C ALA A 45 -16.87 -14.24 12.29
N ILE A 46 -15.78 -13.47 12.25
CA ILE A 46 -14.42 -13.97 12.51
C ILE A 46 -14.16 -13.91 14.01
N ASP A 47 -13.77 -15.04 14.59
CA ASP A 47 -13.25 -15.07 15.95
C ASP A 47 -11.78 -14.58 15.94
N TRP A 48 -11.58 -13.31 16.27
CA TRP A 48 -10.27 -12.66 16.33
C TRP A 48 -9.41 -13.12 17.52
N SER A 49 -9.96 -13.89 18.47
CA SER A 49 -9.20 -14.45 19.59
C SER A 49 -8.42 -15.71 19.20
N VAL A 50 -8.76 -16.32 18.08
CA VAL A 50 -8.09 -17.52 17.58
C VAL A 50 -6.74 -17.16 16.98
N THR A 51 -5.67 -17.72 17.57
CA THR A 51 -4.32 -17.57 17.03
C THR A 51 -4.20 -18.31 15.71
N VAL A 52 -3.76 -17.62 14.66
CA VAL A 52 -3.45 -18.24 13.36
C VAL A 52 -2.24 -19.18 13.53
N PRO A 53 -2.32 -20.46 13.16
CA PRO A 53 -1.24 -21.44 13.40
C PRO A 53 -0.07 -21.30 12.39
N LYS A 54 0.07 -20.16 11.75
CA LYS A 54 1.11 -19.86 10.75
C LYS A 54 1.90 -18.64 11.18
N SER A 55 3.19 -18.65 10.88
CA SER A 55 4.03 -17.47 11.04
C SER A 55 3.63 -16.37 10.06
N LEU A 56 4.00 -15.13 10.36
CA LEU A 56 3.76 -13.99 9.47
C LEU A 56 4.50 -14.17 8.13
N ASP A 57 5.71 -14.73 8.16
CA ASP A 57 6.51 -15.01 6.97
C ASP A 57 5.84 -16.04 6.05
N GLU A 58 5.24 -17.11 6.62
CA GLU A 58 4.46 -18.08 5.84
C GLU A 58 3.24 -17.44 5.19
N LEU A 59 2.58 -16.49 5.88
CA LEU A 59 1.44 -15.76 5.33
C LEU A 59 1.86 -14.80 4.22
N TYR A 60 2.98 -14.10 4.38
CA TYR A 60 3.56 -13.25 3.34
C TYR A 60 3.98 -14.05 2.11
N CYS A 61 4.68 -15.17 2.29
CA CYS A 61 5.04 -16.07 1.20
C CYS A 61 3.81 -16.55 0.44
N LYS A 62 2.80 -17.05 1.15
CA LYS A 62 1.54 -17.49 0.55
C LYS A 62 0.85 -16.38 -0.23
N ARG A 63 0.84 -15.15 0.30
CA ARG A 63 0.23 -14.01 -0.39
C ARG A 63 1.02 -13.60 -1.64
N ALA A 64 2.35 -13.59 -1.57
CA ALA A 64 3.19 -13.31 -2.72
C ALA A 64 2.98 -14.34 -3.84
N GLN A 65 2.94 -15.62 -3.49
CA GLN A 65 2.66 -16.71 -4.44
C GLN A 65 1.27 -16.56 -5.07
N GLN A 66 0.24 -16.30 -4.26
CA GLN A 66 -1.11 -16.07 -4.75
C GLN A 66 -1.19 -14.91 -5.76
N LEU A 67 -0.45 -13.82 -5.50
CA LEU A 67 -0.39 -12.69 -6.44
C LEU A 67 0.28 -13.12 -7.75
N ARG A 68 1.40 -13.84 -7.68
CA ARG A 68 2.10 -14.33 -8.88
C ARG A 68 1.24 -15.29 -9.70
N ASP A 69 0.47 -16.16 -9.05
CA ASP A 69 -0.42 -17.12 -9.73
C ASP A 69 -1.66 -16.43 -10.35
N THR A 70 -2.01 -15.25 -9.85
CA THR A 70 -3.22 -14.52 -10.28
C THR A 70 -2.95 -13.55 -11.42
N TYR A 71 -1.75 -12.96 -11.47
CA TYR A 71 -1.43 -11.87 -12.39
C TYR A 71 -0.22 -12.22 -13.26
N ASP A 72 -0.35 -11.94 -14.55
CA ASP A 72 0.71 -12.19 -15.54
C ASP A 72 1.89 -11.23 -15.38
N TYR A 73 1.65 -10.02 -14.86
CA TYR A 73 2.66 -8.98 -14.67
C TYR A 73 2.51 -8.31 -13.30
N LEU A 74 3.59 -8.33 -12.51
CA LEU A 74 3.64 -7.76 -11.18
C LEU A 74 4.65 -6.61 -11.10
N VAL A 75 4.15 -5.44 -10.69
CA VAL A 75 4.95 -4.25 -10.44
C VAL A 75 4.94 -3.93 -8.95
N LEU A 76 6.11 -3.82 -8.35
CA LEU A 76 6.27 -3.34 -6.99
C LEU A 76 6.73 -1.88 -7.00
N TYR A 77 5.89 -0.97 -6.50
CA TYR A 77 6.30 0.39 -6.18
C TYR A 77 7.08 0.38 -4.86
N PHE A 78 8.36 0.72 -4.94
CA PHE A 78 9.32 0.53 -3.87
C PHE A 78 9.88 1.86 -3.36
N SER A 79 9.51 2.25 -2.14
CA SER A 79 10.01 3.45 -1.47
C SER A 79 11.20 3.19 -0.55
N GLY A 80 11.47 1.92 -0.21
CA GLY A 80 12.45 1.55 0.81
C GLY A 80 11.90 1.64 2.25
N GLY A 81 10.65 2.06 2.45
CA GLY A 81 9.97 2.02 3.75
C GLY A 81 9.70 0.58 4.20
N ALA A 82 9.29 0.42 5.47
CA ALA A 82 9.10 -0.91 6.09
C ALA A 82 8.16 -1.81 5.30
N ASP A 83 7.00 -1.29 4.86
CA ASP A 83 5.98 -2.09 4.17
C ASP A 83 6.46 -2.56 2.79
N SER A 84 6.98 -1.64 1.96
CA SER A 84 7.49 -1.98 0.63
C SER A 84 8.70 -2.92 0.71
N SER A 85 9.53 -2.77 1.74
CA SER A 85 10.67 -3.67 1.99
C SER A 85 10.22 -5.07 2.42
N ASN A 86 9.20 -5.19 3.27
CA ASN A 86 8.60 -6.47 3.63
C ASN A 86 7.96 -7.14 2.41
N MET A 87 7.27 -6.36 1.57
CA MET A 87 6.71 -6.89 0.31
C MET A 87 7.84 -7.41 -0.60
N LEU A 88 8.90 -6.63 -0.83
CA LEU A 88 10.03 -7.06 -1.65
C LEU A 88 10.64 -8.36 -1.11
N ARG A 89 10.94 -8.41 0.20
CA ARG A 89 11.50 -9.60 0.86
C ARG A 89 10.58 -10.82 0.74
N ALA A 90 9.26 -10.64 0.84
CA ALA A 90 8.31 -11.74 0.67
C ALA A 90 8.40 -12.40 -0.70
N PHE A 91 8.69 -11.65 -1.76
CA PHE A 91 8.92 -12.19 -3.10
C PHE A 91 10.32 -12.81 -3.23
N VAL A 92 11.37 -12.02 -2.99
CA VAL A 92 12.73 -12.42 -3.34
C VAL A 92 13.30 -13.53 -2.43
N ASN A 93 12.99 -13.53 -1.13
CA ASN A 93 13.42 -14.57 -0.20
C ASN A 93 12.77 -15.95 -0.50
N ASN A 94 11.63 -15.95 -1.18
CA ASN A 94 10.91 -17.16 -1.56
C ASN A 94 11.11 -17.52 -3.05
N GLY A 95 11.99 -16.82 -3.77
CA GLY A 95 12.26 -17.04 -5.19
C GLY A 95 11.06 -16.75 -6.09
N ILE A 96 10.11 -15.92 -5.64
CA ILE A 96 8.91 -15.56 -6.41
C ILE A 96 9.23 -14.35 -7.29
N PHE A 97 9.00 -14.51 -8.60
CA PHE A 97 9.36 -13.51 -9.60
C PHE A 97 8.49 -12.25 -9.53
N LEU A 98 9.14 -11.10 -9.52
CA LEU A 98 8.58 -9.77 -9.80
C LEU A 98 9.05 -9.33 -11.18
N ASP A 99 8.13 -8.85 -12.01
CA ASP A 99 8.49 -8.35 -13.34
C ASP A 99 9.19 -6.99 -13.24
N GLU A 100 8.73 -6.13 -12.32
CA GLU A 100 9.25 -4.79 -12.22
C GLU A 100 9.29 -4.28 -10.77
N ILE A 101 10.35 -3.53 -10.43
CA ILE A 101 10.50 -2.76 -9.19
C ILE A 101 10.68 -1.30 -9.58
N VAL A 102 9.77 -0.43 -9.12
CA VAL A 102 9.71 0.97 -9.51
C VAL A 102 9.93 1.86 -8.29
N MET A 103 10.97 2.69 -8.32
CA MET A 103 11.14 3.80 -7.39
C MET A 103 10.58 5.07 -8.02
N GLN A 104 9.77 5.81 -7.28
CA GLN A 104 9.14 7.04 -7.76
C GLN A 104 9.60 8.25 -6.94
N SER A 105 9.95 9.32 -7.60
CA SER A 105 10.16 10.63 -6.98
C SER A 105 10.11 11.73 -8.04
N PRO A 106 9.65 12.96 -7.69
CA PRO A 106 9.72 14.09 -8.60
C PRO A 106 11.19 14.52 -8.84
N GLU A 107 11.59 14.67 -10.08
CA GLU A 107 12.95 15.09 -10.44
C GLU A 107 13.38 16.47 -9.83
N PRO A 108 12.47 17.47 -9.68
CA PRO A 108 12.81 18.71 -8.97
C PRO A 108 13.25 18.48 -7.52
N VAL A 109 12.62 17.50 -6.81
CA VAL A 109 12.99 17.16 -5.42
C VAL A 109 14.40 16.57 -5.34
N LYS A 110 14.81 15.78 -6.34
CA LYS A 110 16.18 15.26 -6.44
C LYS A 110 17.22 16.38 -6.55
N LYS A 111 16.89 17.46 -7.28
CA LYS A 111 17.79 18.61 -7.46
C LYS A 111 17.97 19.44 -6.18
N THR A 112 16.99 19.41 -5.28
CA THR A 112 17.03 20.12 -3.98
C THR A 112 17.52 19.22 -2.84
N PHE A 113 17.86 17.98 -3.14
CA PHE A 113 18.36 17.05 -2.13
C PHE A 113 19.63 17.58 -1.45
N ASN A 114 19.61 17.54 -0.12
CA ASN A 114 20.72 17.90 0.74
C ASN A 114 20.94 16.78 1.75
N ASP A 115 22.11 16.14 1.70
CA ASP A 115 22.49 15.02 2.56
C ASP A 115 22.60 15.39 4.06
N LYS A 116 22.69 16.70 4.36
CA LYS A 116 22.73 17.24 5.73
C LYS A 116 21.35 17.65 6.27
N ASP A 117 20.35 17.69 5.44
CA ASP A 117 19.00 18.06 5.84
C ASP A 117 18.23 16.84 6.37
N THR A 118 17.92 16.85 7.66
CA THR A 118 17.15 15.80 8.35
C THR A 118 15.67 16.14 8.50
N SER A 119 15.21 17.23 7.89
CA SER A 119 13.80 17.64 7.94
C SER A 119 12.92 16.80 7.01
N ASP A 120 11.62 16.82 7.25
CA ASP A 120 10.61 16.17 6.40
C ASP A 120 10.57 16.73 4.97
N ALA A 121 11.17 17.91 4.74
CA ALA A 121 11.29 18.50 3.41
C ALA A 121 12.28 17.75 2.51
N ASN A 122 13.16 16.92 3.07
CA ASN A 122 14.15 16.15 2.34
C ASN A 122 13.58 14.80 1.82
N VAL A 123 12.44 14.86 1.16
CA VAL A 123 11.67 13.68 0.72
C VAL A 123 12.49 12.71 -0.15
N TYR A 124 13.41 13.23 -0.98
CA TYR A 124 14.27 12.41 -1.83
C TYR A 124 15.23 11.52 -1.04
N SER A 125 15.48 11.82 0.24
CA SER A 125 16.43 11.07 1.10
C SER A 125 16.07 9.58 1.21
N GLU A 126 14.80 9.21 1.08
CA GLU A 126 14.38 7.80 1.10
C GLU A 126 15.04 6.97 -0.01
N ILE A 127 15.28 7.55 -1.18
CA ILE A 127 15.88 6.84 -2.30
C ILE A 127 17.34 6.43 -2.01
N PRO A 128 18.28 7.37 -1.75
CA PRO A 128 19.68 7.01 -1.53
C PRO A 128 19.95 6.33 -0.19
N TYR A 129 19.16 6.63 0.86
CA TYR A 129 19.44 6.12 2.21
C TYR A 129 18.61 4.90 2.62
N SER A 130 17.56 4.58 1.90
CA SER A 130 16.71 3.43 2.19
C SER A 130 16.53 2.50 0.99
N ALA A 131 15.93 2.99 -0.09
CA ALA A 131 15.58 2.12 -1.22
C ALA A 131 16.81 1.50 -1.90
N VAL A 132 17.80 2.30 -2.26
CA VAL A 132 19.01 1.82 -2.94
C VAL A 132 19.85 0.86 -2.08
N PRO A 133 20.10 1.12 -0.79
CA PRO A 133 20.78 0.17 0.09
C PRO A 133 20.09 -1.19 0.18
N ILE A 134 18.76 -1.22 0.34
CA ILE A 134 17.99 -2.46 0.42
C ILE A 134 18.03 -3.23 -0.90
N LEU A 135 17.90 -2.54 -2.04
CA LEU A 135 18.04 -3.20 -3.35
C LEU A 135 19.43 -3.79 -3.54
N ASN A 136 20.48 -3.10 -3.10
CA ASN A 136 21.84 -3.61 -3.15
C ASN A 136 22.05 -4.82 -2.23
N GLU A 137 21.45 -4.82 -1.03
CA GLU A 137 21.45 -5.97 -0.12
C GLU A 137 20.80 -7.20 -0.77
N LEU A 138 19.67 -7.01 -1.43
CA LEU A 138 18.84 -8.07 -1.98
C LEU A 138 19.18 -8.43 -3.45
N LYS A 139 20.14 -7.76 -4.08
CA LYS A 139 20.43 -7.86 -5.52
C LYS A 139 20.62 -9.29 -6.03
N ASN A 140 21.23 -10.16 -5.20
CA ASN A 140 21.50 -11.56 -5.57
C ASN A 140 20.25 -12.46 -5.46
N LEU A 141 19.20 -12.00 -4.80
CA LEU A 141 17.91 -12.68 -4.66
C LEU A 141 16.89 -12.18 -5.69
N ILE A 142 17.10 -11.00 -6.23
CA ILE A 142 16.24 -10.45 -7.28
C ILE A 142 16.50 -11.23 -8.58
N HIS A 143 15.42 -11.67 -9.22
CA HIS A 143 15.53 -12.43 -10.45
C HIS A 143 16.18 -11.59 -11.56
N PRO A 144 17.10 -12.17 -12.38
CA PRO A 144 17.86 -11.41 -13.40
C PRO A 144 17.00 -10.70 -14.45
N ASN A 145 15.79 -11.19 -14.70
CA ASN A 145 14.85 -10.58 -15.64
C ASN A 145 13.97 -9.49 -15.00
N THR A 146 14.06 -9.25 -13.69
CA THR A 146 13.33 -8.17 -13.04
C THR A 146 13.88 -6.82 -13.48
N VAL A 147 13.00 -5.97 -14.00
CA VAL A 147 13.37 -4.60 -14.39
C VAL A 147 13.34 -3.71 -13.17
N ILE A 148 14.44 -3.04 -12.86
CA ILE A 148 14.51 -2.03 -11.80
C ILE A 148 14.60 -0.67 -12.47
N ARG A 149 13.64 0.22 -12.19
CA ARG A 149 13.63 1.56 -12.79
C ARG A 149 13.26 2.66 -11.79
N TYR A 150 13.73 3.84 -12.08
CA TYR A 150 13.32 5.08 -11.46
C TYR A 150 12.31 5.78 -12.37
N GLN A 151 11.18 6.22 -11.79
CA GLN A 151 10.13 6.95 -12.50
C GLN A 151 10.04 8.37 -11.95
N ASP A 152 10.25 9.35 -12.84
CA ASP A 152 9.97 10.74 -12.52
C ASP A 152 8.47 11.01 -12.51
N THR A 153 7.97 11.52 -11.39
CA THR A 153 6.54 11.85 -11.19
C THR A 153 6.25 13.35 -11.30
N SER A 154 7.24 14.17 -11.71
CA SER A 154 7.08 15.62 -11.75
C SER A 154 6.00 16.11 -12.73
N GLN A 155 5.75 15.37 -13.81
CA GLN A 155 4.72 15.74 -14.79
C GLN A 155 3.30 15.66 -14.25
N GLY A 156 3.01 14.71 -13.35
CA GLY A 156 1.68 14.60 -12.74
C GLY A 156 1.35 15.70 -11.73
N LEU A 157 2.33 16.48 -11.28
CA LEU A 157 2.13 17.60 -10.34
C LEU A 157 1.80 18.93 -11.03
N ILE A 158 1.97 19.01 -12.36
CA ILE A 158 1.78 20.24 -13.12
C ILE A 158 0.33 20.38 -13.62
N GLU A 159 -0.43 19.29 -13.65
CA GLU A 159 -1.81 19.24 -14.15
C GLU A 159 -2.89 19.42 -13.06
N LEU A 160 -2.51 19.69 -11.80
CA LEU A 160 -3.38 19.98 -10.66
C LEU A 160 -3.36 21.47 -10.31
#